data_7c7513048a9fca5119e6d47c649a3a59
#
_entry.id   7c7513048a9fca5119e6d47c649a3a59
#
_cell.length_a   1.000
_cell.length_b   1.000
_cell.length_c   1.000
_cell.angle_alpha   90.00
_cell.angle_beta   90.00
_cell.angle_gamma   90.00
#
_symmetry.space_group_name_H-M   'P 1'
#
loop_
_entity.id
_entity.type
_entity.pdbx_description
1 polymer ?
#
loop_
_entity_poly.entity_id
_entity_poly.type
_entity_poly.pdbx_seq_one_letter_code
_entity_poly.pdbx_strand_id
1 'polypeptide(L)'
;MEQEKTTMNQNGELEGKTRVSMEGVPETMLQTLYARAAETEKEKPAIRDEKAVEIVKRLDYDFSLAKKDAAMGNGVIARTIVLDKLVGNYLNEHSNAVVVNIACGMDTRCYRNEGHYKRWYNLDLPETMEVRQRFLKEDGVISQIAASAMDAD
;
A
#
# COMPACT_ATOMS: atom_id res chain seq x y z
N MET A 1 -4.54 -27.47 20.28
CA MET A 1 -5.20 -26.68 19.20
C MET A 1 -6.00 -25.59 19.92
N GLU A 2 -5.31 -24.48 20.28
CA GLU A 2 -5.93 -23.32 20.90
C GLU A 2 -6.68 -22.54 19.82
N GLN A 3 -7.98 -22.43 19.99
CA GLN A 3 -8.79 -21.49 19.20
C GLN A 3 -8.48 -20.09 19.73
N GLU A 4 -7.80 -19.27 18.93
CA GLU A 4 -7.68 -17.84 19.19
C GLU A 4 -9.10 -17.27 19.31
N LYS A 5 -9.46 -16.87 20.52
CA LYS A 5 -10.69 -16.13 20.78
C LYS A 5 -10.55 -14.75 20.13
N THR A 6 -11.22 -14.57 19.01
CA THR A 6 -11.39 -13.27 18.38
C THR A 6 -12.19 -12.37 19.31
N THR A 7 -11.54 -11.41 19.94
CA THR A 7 -12.19 -10.44 20.84
C THR A 7 -12.64 -9.23 19.99
N MET A 8 -13.91 -8.81 20.15
CA MET A 8 -14.42 -7.57 19.55
C MET A 8 -14.36 -6.43 20.56
N ASN A 9 -13.96 -5.24 20.10
CA ASN A 9 -14.02 -4.03 20.90
C ASN A 9 -15.47 -3.51 21.03
N GLN A 10 -15.67 -2.45 21.84
CA GLN A 10 -17.00 -1.87 22.09
C GLN A 10 -17.68 -1.30 20.83
N ASN A 11 -16.94 -1.12 19.73
CA ASN A 11 -17.45 -0.63 18.45
C ASN A 11 -17.72 -1.74 17.44
N GLY A 12 -17.60 -3.03 17.82
CA GLY A 12 -17.84 -4.19 16.96
C GLY A 12 -16.68 -4.46 15.99
N GLU A 13 -15.49 -3.91 16.24
CA GLU A 13 -14.27 -4.16 15.47
C GLU A 13 -13.45 -5.26 16.14
N LEU A 14 -12.71 -6.03 15.33
CA LEU A 14 -11.73 -7.00 15.83
C LEU A 14 -10.63 -6.25 16.58
N GLU A 15 -10.33 -6.68 17.79
CA GLU A 15 -9.34 -6.03 18.65
C GLU A 15 -7.99 -5.88 17.92
N GLY A 16 -7.52 -4.63 17.76
CA GLY A 16 -6.29 -4.32 17.02
C GLY A 16 -6.42 -4.18 15.50
N LYS A 17 -7.63 -4.36 14.91
CA LYS A 17 -7.88 -4.17 13.49
C LYS A 17 -8.72 -2.94 13.20
N THR A 18 -8.46 -2.31 12.06
CA THR A 18 -9.17 -1.12 11.60
C THR A 18 -10.13 -1.50 10.48
N ARG A 19 -11.43 -1.31 10.72
CA ARG A 19 -12.45 -1.44 9.69
C ARG A 19 -12.49 -0.17 8.85
N VAL A 20 -12.54 -0.33 7.53
CA VAL A 20 -12.56 0.78 6.57
C VAL A 20 -13.80 0.66 5.71
N SER A 21 -14.52 1.79 5.54
CA SER A 21 -15.55 1.87 4.51
C SER A 21 -14.90 1.72 3.15
N MET A 22 -15.45 0.83 2.32
CA MET A 22 -14.98 0.59 0.95
C MET A 22 -15.81 1.33 -0.08
N GLU A 23 -16.73 2.20 0.35
CA GLU A 23 -17.54 3.01 -0.56
C GLU A 23 -16.64 3.98 -1.32
N GLY A 24 -16.66 3.88 -2.66
CA GLY A 24 -15.81 4.70 -3.54
C GLY A 24 -14.33 4.26 -3.63
N VAL A 25 -13.90 3.25 -2.84
CA VAL A 25 -12.51 2.76 -2.86
C VAL A 25 -12.39 1.54 -3.78
N PRO A 26 -11.48 1.54 -4.76
CA PRO A 26 -11.30 0.40 -5.64
C PRO A 26 -10.83 -0.84 -4.85
N GLU A 27 -11.57 -1.94 -4.94
CA GLU A 27 -11.19 -3.21 -4.32
C GLU A 27 -9.80 -3.69 -4.80
N THR A 28 -9.47 -3.40 -6.06
CA THR A 28 -8.16 -3.68 -6.66
C THR A 28 -6.99 -3.07 -5.88
N MET A 29 -7.21 -1.96 -5.19
CA MET A 29 -6.21 -1.33 -4.33
C MET A 29 -5.78 -2.27 -3.19
N LEU A 30 -6.74 -2.92 -2.54
CA LEU A 30 -6.48 -3.87 -1.46
C LEU A 30 -5.94 -5.20 -1.97
N GLN A 31 -6.38 -5.65 -3.14
CA GLN A 31 -5.85 -6.86 -3.77
C GLN A 31 -4.36 -6.71 -4.11
N THR A 32 -3.96 -5.55 -4.65
CA THR A 32 -2.55 -5.29 -4.95
C THR A 32 -1.69 -5.14 -3.69
N LEU A 33 -2.23 -4.55 -2.63
CA LEU A 33 -1.59 -4.50 -1.32
C LEU A 33 -1.36 -5.91 -0.75
N TYR A 34 -2.41 -6.72 -0.77
CA TYR A 34 -2.35 -8.11 -0.29
C TYR A 34 -1.32 -8.94 -1.05
N ALA A 35 -1.26 -8.83 -2.37
CA ALA A 35 -0.29 -9.56 -3.19
C ALA A 35 1.16 -9.25 -2.77
N ARG A 36 1.50 -7.98 -2.51
CA ARG A 36 2.84 -7.58 -2.05
C ARG A 36 3.12 -8.08 -0.63
N ALA A 37 2.16 -8.01 0.26
CA ALA A 37 2.29 -8.54 1.61
C ALA A 37 2.53 -10.06 1.60
N ALA A 38 1.69 -10.81 0.89
CA ALA A 38 1.80 -12.26 0.77
C ALA A 38 3.12 -12.71 0.12
N GLU A 39 3.62 -11.96 -0.87
CA GLU A 39 4.94 -12.22 -1.46
C GLU A 39 6.06 -12.03 -0.43
N THR A 40 5.99 -10.94 0.33
CA THR A 40 7.01 -10.60 1.35
C THR A 40 7.14 -11.66 2.44
N GLU A 41 6.04 -12.33 2.79
CA GLU A 41 6.01 -13.37 3.83
C GLU A 41 6.48 -14.75 3.35
N LYS A 42 6.84 -14.92 2.09
CA LYS A 42 7.41 -16.17 1.57
C LYS A 42 8.82 -16.40 2.12
N GLU A 43 9.24 -17.65 2.17
CA GLU A 43 10.61 -18.03 2.58
C GLU A 43 11.69 -17.38 1.68
N LYS A 44 11.42 -17.30 0.37
CA LYS A 44 12.29 -16.66 -0.63
C LYS A 44 11.49 -15.64 -1.43
N PRO A 45 11.24 -14.43 -0.87
CA PRO A 45 10.42 -13.44 -1.51
C PRO A 45 11.15 -12.79 -2.69
N ALA A 46 10.43 -12.55 -3.79
CA ALA A 46 10.94 -11.81 -4.95
C ALA A 46 10.96 -10.28 -4.69
N ILE A 47 10.12 -9.80 -3.77
CA ILE A 47 10.10 -8.41 -3.28
C ILE A 47 9.95 -8.40 -1.75
N ARG A 48 10.35 -7.29 -1.13
CA ARG A 48 10.09 -7.04 0.30
C ARG A 48 9.33 -5.73 0.45
N ASP A 49 8.14 -5.81 1.05
CA ASP A 49 7.26 -4.69 1.35
C ASP A 49 6.68 -4.86 2.76
N GLU A 50 7.51 -4.56 3.77
CA GLU A 50 7.15 -4.71 5.18
C GLU A 50 5.96 -3.80 5.56
N LYS A 51 5.83 -2.65 4.89
CA LYS A 51 4.68 -1.76 5.10
C LYS A 51 3.37 -2.39 4.62
N ALA A 52 3.39 -3.10 3.50
CA ALA A 52 2.21 -3.84 3.04
C ALA A 52 1.81 -4.93 4.04
N VAL A 53 2.78 -5.66 4.61
CA VAL A 53 2.53 -6.68 5.65
C VAL A 53 1.91 -6.04 6.90
N GLU A 54 2.47 -4.92 7.38
CA GLU A 54 1.94 -4.17 8.53
C GLU A 54 0.48 -3.76 8.32
N ILE A 55 0.17 -3.20 7.14
CA ILE A 55 -1.17 -2.72 6.82
C ILE A 55 -2.17 -3.88 6.74
N VAL A 56 -1.83 -4.97 6.03
CA VAL A 56 -2.70 -6.14 5.87
C VAL A 56 -3.04 -6.75 7.23
N LYS A 57 -2.09 -6.81 8.17
CA LYS A 57 -2.33 -7.31 9.53
C LYS A 57 -3.29 -6.45 10.33
N ARG A 58 -3.31 -5.15 10.10
CA ARG A 58 -4.16 -4.18 10.78
C ARG A 58 -5.53 -3.99 10.13
N LEU A 59 -5.67 -4.37 8.86
CA LEU A 59 -6.89 -4.18 8.09
C LEU A 59 -7.92 -5.27 8.41
N ASP A 60 -9.13 -4.87 8.77
CA ASP A 60 -10.29 -5.77 8.88
C ASP A 60 -10.97 -5.91 7.52
N TYR A 61 -10.45 -6.81 6.68
CA TYR A 61 -10.94 -7.06 5.32
C TYR A 61 -10.76 -8.53 4.95
N ASP A 62 -11.73 -9.09 4.22
CA ASP A 62 -11.67 -10.46 3.71
C ASP A 62 -10.88 -10.54 2.40
N PHE A 63 -9.65 -11.00 2.49
CA PHE A 63 -8.76 -11.21 1.34
C PHE A 63 -8.96 -12.55 0.61
N SER A 64 -10.05 -13.28 0.85
CA SER A 64 -10.26 -14.61 0.27
C SER A 64 -10.26 -14.61 -1.26
N LEU A 65 -10.77 -13.56 -1.90
CA LEU A 65 -10.74 -13.39 -3.36
C LEU A 65 -9.31 -13.21 -3.86
N ALA A 66 -8.54 -12.32 -3.24
CA ALA A 66 -7.15 -12.08 -3.59
C ALA A 66 -6.28 -13.34 -3.42
N LYS A 67 -6.54 -14.16 -2.40
CA LYS A 67 -5.86 -15.44 -2.19
C LYS A 67 -6.09 -16.45 -3.31
N LYS A 68 -7.25 -16.42 -3.95
CA LYS A 68 -7.63 -17.35 -5.02
C LYS A 68 -7.09 -16.95 -6.39
N ASP A 69 -6.79 -15.67 -6.60
CA ASP A 69 -6.32 -15.15 -7.88
C ASP A 69 -4.79 -15.07 -7.94
N ALA A 70 -4.14 -16.22 -8.08
CA ALA A 70 -2.69 -16.31 -8.20
C ALA A 70 -2.17 -15.61 -9.47
N ALA A 71 -2.92 -15.58 -10.55
CA ALA A 71 -2.51 -14.94 -11.80
C ALA A 71 -2.43 -13.42 -11.63
N MET A 72 -3.43 -12.81 -11.03
CA MET A 72 -3.43 -11.39 -10.68
C MET A 72 -2.27 -11.08 -9.72
N GLY A 73 -2.10 -11.88 -8.65
CA GLY A 73 -1.02 -11.72 -7.70
C GLY A 73 0.36 -11.73 -8.36
N ASN A 74 0.64 -12.71 -9.22
CA ASN A 74 1.91 -12.79 -9.97
C ASN A 74 2.11 -11.57 -10.89
N GLY A 75 1.07 -11.08 -11.54
CA GLY A 75 1.11 -9.87 -12.36
C GLY A 75 1.47 -8.62 -11.55
N VAL A 76 0.90 -8.48 -10.35
CA VAL A 76 1.24 -7.39 -9.41
C VAL A 76 2.72 -7.46 -9.02
N ILE A 77 3.23 -8.65 -8.67
CA ILE A 77 4.62 -8.81 -8.25
C ILE A 77 5.59 -8.51 -9.41
N ALA A 78 5.33 -9.05 -10.60
CA ALA A 78 6.15 -8.77 -11.79
C ALA A 78 6.23 -7.26 -12.09
N ARG A 79 5.07 -6.56 -12.07
CA ARG A 79 5.00 -5.11 -12.24
C ARG A 79 5.76 -4.36 -11.13
N THR A 80 5.64 -4.81 -9.90
CA THR A 80 6.33 -4.20 -8.76
C THR A 80 7.84 -4.29 -8.92
N ILE A 81 8.37 -5.46 -9.28
CA ILE A 81 9.82 -5.66 -9.53
C ILE A 81 10.32 -4.69 -10.61
N VAL A 82 9.61 -4.61 -11.75
CA VAL A 82 10.02 -3.74 -12.87
C VAL A 82 10.01 -2.27 -12.45
N LEU A 83 8.92 -1.81 -11.83
CA LEU A 83 8.79 -0.42 -11.43
C LEU A 83 9.76 -0.03 -10.31
N ASP A 84 9.97 -0.90 -9.33
CA ASP A 84 10.95 -0.64 -8.26
C ASP A 84 12.36 -0.53 -8.81
N LYS A 85 12.72 -1.38 -9.79
CA LYS A 85 14.01 -1.30 -10.48
C LYS A 85 14.17 0.00 -11.27
N LEU A 86 13.15 0.40 -12.03
CA LEU A 86 13.20 1.63 -12.83
C LEU A 86 13.30 2.87 -11.94
N VAL A 87 12.46 2.96 -10.92
CA VAL A 87 12.47 4.09 -9.96
C VAL A 87 13.78 4.11 -9.18
N GLY A 88 14.22 2.97 -8.63
CA GLY A 88 15.46 2.89 -7.88
C GLY A 88 16.69 3.28 -8.70
N ASN A 89 16.79 2.82 -9.96
CA ASN A 89 17.89 3.23 -10.85
C ASN A 89 17.88 4.74 -11.09
N TYR A 90 16.70 5.32 -11.37
CA TYR A 90 16.59 6.76 -11.58
C TYR A 90 17.00 7.56 -10.33
N LEU A 91 16.53 7.16 -9.16
CA LEU A 91 16.82 7.83 -7.89
C LEU A 91 18.30 7.71 -7.50
N ASN A 92 18.96 6.59 -7.82
CA ASN A 92 20.41 6.43 -7.59
C ASN A 92 21.25 7.41 -8.42
N GLU A 93 20.77 7.76 -9.62
CA GLU A 93 21.42 8.74 -10.49
C GLU A 93 21.02 10.20 -10.17
N HIS A 94 19.88 10.40 -9.48
CA HIS A 94 19.26 11.70 -9.26
C HIS A 94 18.84 11.87 -7.79
N SER A 95 19.80 11.98 -6.88
CA SER A 95 19.57 12.02 -5.41
C SER A 95 18.69 13.19 -4.92
N ASN A 96 18.53 14.24 -5.72
CA ASN A 96 17.67 15.41 -5.45
C ASN A 96 16.31 15.33 -6.17
N ALA A 97 15.91 14.16 -6.66
CA ALA A 97 14.66 14.00 -7.38
C ALA A 97 13.44 14.32 -6.51
N VAL A 98 12.44 14.92 -7.14
CA VAL A 98 11.08 15.03 -6.61
C VAL A 98 10.23 14.01 -7.33
N VAL A 99 9.56 13.14 -6.58
CA VAL A 99 8.71 12.09 -7.11
C VAL A 99 7.25 12.46 -6.90
N VAL A 100 6.43 12.30 -7.94
CA VAL A 100 4.97 12.39 -7.86
C VAL A 100 4.39 11.04 -8.25
N ASN A 101 3.75 10.39 -7.30
CA ASN A 101 3.10 9.09 -7.48
C ASN A 101 1.59 9.30 -7.65
N ILE A 102 1.13 9.32 -8.88
CA ILE A 102 -0.27 9.57 -9.26
C ILE A 102 -1.06 8.27 -9.18
N ALA A 103 -2.30 8.36 -8.68
CA ALA A 103 -3.16 7.21 -8.41
C ALA A 103 -2.44 6.18 -7.52
N CYS A 104 -1.91 6.68 -6.41
CA CYS A 104 -0.97 5.94 -5.56
C CYS A 104 -1.63 4.79 -4.79
N GLY A 105 -2.94 4.84 -4.52
CA GLY A 105 -3.64 3.83 -3.73
C GLY A 105 -2.90 3.52 -2.43
N MET A 106 -2.66 2.24 -2.18
CA MET A 106 -1.85 1.76 -1.06
C MET A 106 -0.42 1.39 -1.50
N ASP A 107 0.13 2.08 -2.50
CA ASP A 107 1.55 1.90 -2.88
C ASP A 107 2.48 2.41 -1.76
N THR A 108 3.49 1.63 -1.47
CA THR A 108 4.47 1.83 -0.38
C THR A 108 5.88 2.03 -0.93
N ARG A 109 6.02 2.35 -2.23
CA ARG A 109 7.32 2.52 -2.90
C ARG A 109 8.16 3.63 -2.30
N CYS A 110 7.52 4.69 -1.77
CA CYS A 110 8.22 5.76 -1.05
C CYS A 110 9.04 5.22 0.13
N TYR A 111 8.53 4.23 0.87
CA TYR A 111 9.26 3.61 1.98
C TYR A 111 10.40 2.70 1.50
N ARG A 112 10.20 1.99 0.39
CA ARG A 112 11.26 1.12 -0.18
C ARG A 112 12.42 1.91 -0.80
N ASN A 113 12.22 3.21 -1.07
CA ASN A 113 13.24 4.13 -1.60
C ASN A 113 13.58 5.26 -0.62
N GLU A 114 13.31 5.08 0.66
CA GLU A 114 13.57 6.10 1.68
C GLU A 114 15.06 6.51 1.68
N GLY A 115 15.32 7.81 1.76
CA GLY A 115 16.68 8.37 1.71
C GLY A 115 17.25 8.58 0.30
N HIS A 116 16.56 8.13 -0.77
CA HIS A 116 17.03 8.24 -2.16
C HIS A 116 16.33 9.33 -2.98
N TYR A 117 15.46 10.15 -2.37
CA TYR A 117 14.76 11.26 -3.02
C TYR A 117 14.72 12.50 -2.11
N LYS A 118 14.54 13.67 -2.71
CA LYS A 118 14.39 14.93 -1.97
C LYS A 118 12.99 15.07 -1.40
N ARG A 119 11.98 14.74 -2.21
CA ARG A 119 10.55 14.81 -1.84
C ARG A 119 9.77 13.74 -2.58
N TRP A 120 8.72 13.23 -1.93
CA TRP A 120 7.78 12.29 -2.51
C TRP A 120 6.34 12.75 -2.26
N TYR A 121 5.56 12.88 -3.33
CA TYR A 121 4.15 13.21 -3.26
C TYR A 121 3.32 12.02 -3.69
N ASN A 122 2.43 11.55 -2.80
CA ASN A 122 1.42 10.53 -3.09
C ASN A 122 0.10 11.23 -3.36
N LEU A 123 -0.43 11.10 -4.58
CA LEU A 123 -1.66 11.75 -5.02
C LEU A 123 -2.68 10.70 -5.43
N ASP A 124 -3.89 10.83 -4.90
CA ASP A 124 -5.05 10.02 -5.29
C ASP A 124 -6.36 10.76 -4.93
N LEU A 125 -7.49 10.18 -5.34
CA LEU A 125 -8.81 10.70 -5.02
C LEU A 125 -9.03 10.78 -3.50
N PRO A 126 -9.85 11.73 -3.01
CA PRO A 126 -10.08 11.95 -1.57
C PRO A 126 -10.45 10.67 -0.82
N GLU A 127 -11.33 9.83 -1.39
CA GLU A 127 -11.81 8.59 -0.76
C GLU A 127 -10.66 7.57 -0.55
N THR A 128 -9.78 7.45 -1.54
CA THR A 128 -8.58 6.61 -1.48
C THR A 128 -7.60 7.15 -0.43
N MET A 129 -7.39 8.46 -0.41
CA MET A 129 -6.46 9.10 0.52
C MET A 129 -6.96 9.04 1.96
N GLU A 130 -8.27 9.09 2.19
CA GLU A 130 -8.85 8.89 3.52
C GLU A 130 -8.48 7.50 4.08
N VAL A 131 -8.59 6.45 3.27
CA VAL A 131 -8.17 5.10 3.66
C VAL A 131 -6.66 5.04 3.90
N ARG A 132 -5.85 5.59 3.00
CA ARG A 132 -4.40 5.61 3.11
C ARG A 132 -3.93 6.25 4.41
N GLN A 133 -4.48 7.40 4.78
CA GLN A 133 -4.11 8.17 5.98
C GLN A 133 -4.35 7.42 7.29
N ARG A 134 -5.27 6.47 7.33
CA ARG A 134 -5.52 5.65 8.51
C ARG A 134 -4.38 4.68 8.81
N PHE A 135 -3.61 4.31 7.80
CA PHE A 135 -2.53 3.31 7.92
C PHE A 135 -1.14 3.91 7.77
N LEU A 136 -1.00 4.94 6.96
CA LEU A 136 0.27 5.55 6.56
C LEU A 136 0.30 7.01 7.00
N LYS A 137 1.04 7.29 8.07
CA LYS A 137 1.35 8.66 8.49
C LYS A 137 2.55 9.14 7.69
N GLU A 138 2.28 9.91 6.65
CA GLU A 138 3.29 10.46 5.75
C GLU A 138 3.47 11.94 6.08
N ASP A 139 4.64 12.28 6.56
CA ASP A 139 5.07 13.63 6.93
C ASP A 139 6.51 13.89 6.49
N GLY A 140 7.03 15.08 6.75
CA GLY A 140 8.39 15.43 6.42
C GLY A 140 8.63 15.46 4.90
N VAL A 141 9.37 14.48 4.37
CA VAL A 141 9.73 14.40 2.95
C VAL A 141 8.69 13.72 2.09
N ILE A 142 7.72 13.03 2.71
CA ILE A 142 6.59 12.38 2.04
C ILE A 142 5.33 13.21 2.32
N SER A 143 4.56 13.54 1.29
CA SER A 143 3.32 14.30 1.40
C SER A 143 2.19 13.59 0.68
N GLN A 144 0.97 13.72 1.22
CA GLN A 144 -0.25 13.17 0.65
C GLN A 144 -1.11 14.30 0.07
N ILE A 145 -1.59 14.09 -1.15
CA ILE A 145 -2.47 15.04 -1.85
C ILE A 145 -3.76 14.32 -2.19
N ALA A 146 -4.88 14.79 -1.62
CA ALA A 146 -6.22 14.29 -1.87
C ALA A 146 -6.88 15.14 -2.97
N ALA A 147 -6.64 14.79 -4.23
CA ALA A 147 -7.17 15.49 -5.39
C ALA A 147 -7.22 14.58 -6.61
N SER A 148 -8.03 14.93 -7.58
CA SER A 148 -7.98 14.32 -8.91
C SER A 148 -6.75 14.85 -9.67
N ALA A 149 -5.99 13.97 -10.32
CA ALA A 149 -4.92 14.38 -11.23
C ALA A 149 -5.45 15.08 -12.51
N MET A 150 -6.78 15.09 -12.71
CA MET A 150 -7.44 15.74 -13.83
C MET A 150 -7.95 17.15 -13.47
N ASP A 151 -7.89 17.55 -12.20
CA ASP A 151 -8.25 18.89 -11.77
C ASP A 151 -7.09 19.83 -12.13
N ALA A 152 -7.39 20.83 -12.98
CA ALA A 152 -6.39 21.76 -13.54
C ALA A 152 -6.34 23.11 -12.81
N ASP A 153 -7.09 23.26 -11.69
CA ASP A 153 -7.23 24.51 -10.94
C ASP A 153 -6.33 24.58 -9.69
#